data_417262b43f05d981fe57843ff89cad24
#
_entry.id   417262b43f05d981fe57843ff89cad24
#
_cell.length_a   1.000
_cell.length_b   1.000
_cell.length_c   1.000
_cell.angle_alpha   90.00
_cell.angle_beta   90.00
_cell.angle_gamma   90.00
#
_symmetry.space_group_name_H-M   'P 1'
#
loop_
_entity.id
_entity.type
_entity.pdbx_description
1 polymer ?
#
loop_
_entity_poly.entity_id
_entity_poly.type
_entity_poly.pdbx_seq_one_letter_code
_entity_poly.pdbx_strand_id
1 'polypeptide(L)'
;MAKTAIRRRLMLGALPLLAAPALAQGRPVTLVVPFPPGGSTDVMARLLADRMAPALGTNVVVENRPGGATVVGAEAVARAAPDGMTVLVNSGTTLTLNPLLMKSLSYKPEDFAAVSLLSTLPFAFLLKNSLPGDIDGFVAHAKARPGQLNYGTNGPSSFNNIAAVLVADALGIRMQDVTYRGDAQQLSAFLAGTLDLLVVGGASAIQPHRNGQGRIIGWTGDRRMPSLPDIPTFEEKVPGTVAQTYFGLVVPARTPRGPIERLSKAAAAALQTPELRERLLAEGQFAIGSGPEDFASFLQTEAARWRPVLAKMNLQIE
;
A
#
# COMPACT_ATOMS: atom_id res chain seq x y z
N MET A 1 48.88 -82.20 8.33
CA MET A 1 49.06 -80.71 8.43
C MET A 1 47.78 -80.07 7.98
N ALA A 2 46.91 -79.67 8.94
CA ALA A 2 45.60 -79.10 8.70
C ALA A 2 45.67 -77.54 8.84
N LYS A 3 45.29 -76.83 7.81
CA LYS A 3 45.17 -75.34 7.83
C LYS A 3 43.74 -74.96 8.13
N THR A 4 43.51 -74.43 9.33
CA THR A 4 42.23 -73.89 9.83
C THR A 4 41.98 -72.51 9.22
N ALA A 5 40.96 -72.39 8.42
CA ALA A 5 40.51 -71.04 7.88
C ALA A 5 39.49 -70.42 8.80
N ILE A 6 39.83 -69.27 9.43
CA ILE A 6 38.96 -68.47 10.26
C ILE A 6 38.09 -67.59 9.33
N ARG A 7 36.78 -67.84 9.25
CA ARG A 7 35.78 -66.96 8.58
C ARG A 7 35.41 -65.80 9.53
N ARG A 8 35.89 -64.58 9.23
CA ARG A 8 35.40 -63.39 9.84
C ARG A 8 33.99 -63.08 9.28
N ARG A 9 32.93 -63.16 10.13
CA ARG A 9 31.62 -62.65 9.84
C ARG A 9 31.62 -61.17 10.15
N LEU A 10 31.52 -60.29 9.13
CA LEU A 10 31.20 -58.89 9.28
C LEU A 10 29.69 -58.77 9.61
N MET A 11 29.38 -58.40 10.84
CA MET A 11 28.04 -57.91 11.19
C MET A 11 27.92 -56.48 10.70
N LEU A 12 27.19 -56.23 9.61
CA LEU A 12 26.69 -54.90 9.25
C LEU A 12 25.54 -54.58 10.21
N GLY A 13 25.81 -53.70 11.19
CA GLY A 13 24.80 -53.10 12.02
C GLY A 13 24.00 -52.11 11.17
N ALA A 14 22.74 -52.42 10.86
CA ALA A 14 21.80 -51.46 10.28
C ALA A 14 21.45 -50.44 11.36
N LEU A 15 21.99 -49.19 11.26
CA LEU A 15 21.48 -48.06 12.00
C LEU A 15 20.08 -47.71 11.45
N PRO A 16 19.04 -47.63 12.31
CA PRO A 16 17.78 -47.10 11.87
C PRO A 16 17.97 -45.59 11.56
N LEU A 17 17.84 -45.19 10.28
CA LEU A 17 17.63 -43.79 9.93
C LEU A 17 16.34 -43.36 10.59
N LEU A 18 16.46 -42.60 11.67
CA LEU A 18 15.37 -41.77 12.22
C LEU A 18 15.03 -40.75 11.13
N ALA A 19 14.04 -41.09 10.30
CA ALA A 19 13.38 -40.10 9.43
C ALA A 19 12.71 -39.09 10.37
N ALA A 20 13.39 -37.97 10.62
CA ALA A 20 12.76 -36.83 11.26
C ALA A 20 11.55 -36.49 10.38
N PRO A 21 10.33 -36.33 10.95
CA PRO A 21 9.20 -35.86 10.19
C PRO A 21 9.62 -34.52 9.57
N ALA A 22 9.73 -34.46 8.26
CA ALA A 22 9.78 -33.19 7.54
C ALA A 22 8.51 -32.48 7.98
N LEU A 23 8.64 -31.46 8.84
CA LEU A 23 7.55 -30.55 9.18
C LEU A 23 7.03 -30.08 7.82
N ALA A 24 5.88 -30.61 7.42
CA ALA A 24 5.19 -30.18 6.23
C ALA A 24 4.85 -28.70 6.46
N GLN A 25 5.78 -27.81 6.11
CA GLN A 25 5.52 -26.39 6.08
C GLN A 25 4.41 -26.23 5.06
N GLY A 26 3.22 -25.88 5.56
CA GLY A 26 2.04 -25.65 4.73
C GLY A 26 2.42 -24.67 3.62
N ARG A 27 1.78 -24.80 2.45
CA ARG A 27 1.97 -23.87 1.33
C ARG A 27 1.94 -22.43 1.84
N PRO A 28 2.95 -21.57 1.52
CA PRO A 28 3.00 -20.21 2.03
C PRO A 28 1.82 -19.38 1.52
N VAL A 29 1.35 -18.44 2.33
CA VAL A 29 0.44 -17.40 1.88
C VAL A 29 1.26 -16.34 1.15
N THR A 30 0.86 -16.00 -0.07
CA THR A 30 1.51 -14.97 -0.89
C THR A 30 0.70 -13.69 -0.84
N LEU A 31 1.30 -12.62 -0.32
CA LEU A 31 0.77 -11.26 -0.39
C LEU A 31 1.27 -10.61 -1.68
N VAL A 32 0.39 -10.50 -2.67
CA VAL A 32 0.70 -9.83 -3.94
C VAL A 32 0.56 -8.33 -3.76
N VAL A 33 1.65 -7.60 -3.95
CA VAL A 33 1.73 -6.14 -3.89
C VAL A 33 1.79 -5.59 -5.32
N PRO A 34 0.78 -4.83 -5.79
CA PRO A 34 0.71 -4.36 -7.18
C PRO A 34 1.55 -3.10 -7.42
N PHE A 35 2.59 -2.87 -6.62
CA PHE A 35 3.51 -1.75 -6.71
C PHE A 35 4.97 -2.22 -6.68
N PRO A 36 5.91 -1.39 -7.16
CA PRO A 36 7.33 -1.65 -6.97
C PRO A 36 7.71 -1.71 -5.48
N PRO A 37 8.79 -2.43 -5.13
CA PRO A 37 9.27 -2.48 -3.76
C PRO A 37 9.72 -1.11 -3.24
N GLY A 38 9.62 -0.91 -1.91
CA GLY A 38 10.08 0.28 -1.19
C GLY A 38 9.07 1.42 -1.03
N GLY A 39 7.87 1.30 -1.62
CA GLY A 39 6.77 2.25 -1.37
C GLY A 39 5.91 1.86 -0.16
N SER A 40 4.97 2.75 0.21
CA SER A 40 4.12 2.57 1.41
C SER A 40 3.35 1.25 1.44
N THR A 41 2.89 0.75 0.27
CA THR A 41 2.18 -0.54 0.17
C THR A 41 3.11 -1.73 0.44
N ASP A 42 4.34 -1.68 -0.08
CA ASP A 42 5.33 -2.74 0.12
C ASP A 42 5.79 -2.80 1.59
N VAL A 43 6.07 -1.64 2.19
CA VAL A 43 6.42 -1.53 3.61
C VAL A 43 5.31 -2.12 4.48
N MET A 44 4.04 -1.74 4.24
CA MET A 44 2.89 -2.30 4.94
C MET A 44 2.81 -3.82 4.79
N ALA A 45 2.93 -4.33 3.57
CA ALA A 45 2.82 -5.76 3.29
C ALA A 45 3.88 -6.59 4.03
N ARG A 46 5.13 -6.10 4.08
CA ARG A 46 6.23 -6.79 4.78
C ARG A 46 6.05 -6.78 6.29
N LEU A 47 5.69 -5.63 6.87
CA LEU A 47 5.40 -5.53 8.29
C LEU A 47 4.23 -6.44 8.71
N LEU A 48 3.22 -6.56 7.84
CA LEU A 48 2.07 -7.42 8.07
C LEU A 48 2.43 -8.91 7.94
N ALA A 49 3.21 -9.28 6.91
CA ALA A 49 3.61 -10.66 6.64
C ALA A 49 4.34 -11.30 7.83
N ASP A 50 5.32 -10.59 8.40
CA ASP A 50 6.10 -11.05 9.55
C ASP A 50 5.22 -11.34 10.77
N ARG A 51 4.14 -10.57 10.95
CA ARG A 51 3.22 -10.69 12.10
C ARG A 51 2.07 -11.66 11.88
N MET A 52 1.65 -11.87 10.61
CA MET A 52 0.61 -12.83 10.28
C MET A 52 1.11 -14.28 10.28
N ALA A 53 2.38 -14.51 9.94
CA ALA A 53 2.93 -15.86 9.77
C ALA A 53 2.74 -16.76 11.01
N PRO A 54 3.03 -16.31 12.26
CA PRO A 54 2.78 -17.12 13.46
C PRO A 54 1.30 -17.47 13.65
N ALA A 55 0.39 -16.51 13.42
CA ALA A 55 -1.05 -16.72 13.58
C ALA A 55 -1.64 -17.67 12.51
N LEU A 56 -1.04 -17.71 11.33
CA LEU A 56 -1.45 -18.59 10.24
C LEU A 56 -0.78 -19.97 10.29
N GLY A 57 0.25 -20.15 11.14
CA GLY A 57 1.02 -21.40 11.20
C GLY A 57 1.74 -21.77 9.89
N THR A 58 1.98 -20.77 9.03
CA THR A 58 2.69 -20.93 7.75
C THR A 58 3.43 -19.64 7.40
N ASN A 59 4.41 -19.76 6.49
CA ASN A 59 5.12 -18.59 5.99
C ASN A 59 4.17 -17.66 5.21
N VAL A 60 4.38 -16.35 5.37
CA VAL A 60 3.73 -15.32 4.57
C VAL A 60 4.81 -14.61 3.78
N VAL A 61 4.70 -14.63 2.45
CA VAL A 61 5.70 -14.04 1.55
C VAL A 61 5.11 -12.87 0.79
N VAL A 62 5.92 -11.86 0.52
CA VAL A 62 5.51 -10.69 -0.26
C VAL A 62 6.07 -10.82 -1.67
N GLU A 63 5.18 -10.71 -2.65
CA GLU A 63 5.52 -10.71 -4.07
C GLU A 63 5.08 -9.41 -4.72
N ASN A 64 6.03 -8.62 -5.24
CA ASN A 64 5.73 -7.39 -5.96
C ASN A 64 5.40 -7.69 -7.43
N ARG A 65 4.18 -7.32 -7.88
CA ARG A 65 3.72 -7.43 -9.27
C ARG A 65 3.22 -6.08 -9.79
N PRO A 66 4.13 -5.13 -10.06
CA PRO A 66 3.77 -3.80 -10.55
C PRO A 66 3.36 -3.83 -12.03
N GLY A 67 2.62 -2.81 -12.46
CA GLY A 67 2.28 -2.59 -13.87
C GLY A 67 0.83 -2.19 -14.09
N GLY A 68 0.59 -1.43 -15.18
CA GLY A 68 -0.74 -1.01 -15.59
C GLY A 68 -1.55 -0.32 -14.50
N ALA A 69 -0.95 0.61 -13.75
CA ALA A 69 -1.61 1.25 -12.62
C ALA A 69 -2.25 0.24 -11.64
N THR A 70 -1.49 -0.79 -11.24
CA THR A 70 -1.89 -1.90 -10.35
C THR A 70 -2.67 -3.05 -11.01
N VAL A 71 -3.05 -2.94 -12.28
CA VAL A 71 -3.87 -3.92 -12.99
C VAL A 71 -3.21 -5.30 -13.02
N VAL A 72 -1.90 -5.36 -13.31
CA VAL A 72 -1.16 -6.65 -13.44
C VAL A 72 -1.26 -7.48 -12.16
N GLY A 73 -1.01 -6.88 -11.00
CA GLY A 73 -1.09 -7.58 -9.72
C GLY A 73 -2.52 -7.97 -9.35
N ALA A 74 -3.48 -7.09 -9.60
CA ALA A 74 -4.89 -7.34 -9.32
C ALA A 74 -5.44 -8.48 -10.18
N GLU A 75 -5.19 -8.48 -11.49
CA GLU A 75 -5.60 -9.53 -12.41
C GLU A 75 -5.02 -10.89 -12.03
N ALA A 76 -3.73 -10.92 -11.64
CA ALA A 76 -3.08 -12.16 -11.20
C ALA A 76 -3.80 -12.79 -10.00
N VAL A 77 -4.26 -11.97 -9.03
CA VAL A 77 -5.01 -12.47 -7.87
C VAL A 77 -6.44 -12.83 -8.24
N ALA A 78 -7.14 -12.02 -9.05
CA ALA A 78 -8.51 -12.33 -9.50
C ALA A 78 -8.62 -13.71 -10.16
N ARG A 79 -7.56 -14.12 -10.87
CA ARG A 79 -7.48 -15.44 -11.56
C ARG A 79 -6.83 -16.55 -10.72
N ALA A 80 -6.38 -16.26 -9.51
CA ALA A 80 -5.74 -17.27 -8.66
C ALA A 80 -6.74 -18.29 -8.13
N ALA A 81 -6.22 -19.42 -7.61
CA ALA A 81 -7.04 -20.41 -6.93
C ALA A 81 -7.73 -19.79 -5.71
N PRO A 82 -9.04 -20.04 -5.50
CA PRO A 82 -9.80 -19.46 -4.39
C PRO A 82 -9.60 -20.26 -3.09
N ASP A 83 -8.35 -20.50 -2.71
CA ASP A 83 -7.94 -21.29 -1.55
C ASP A 83 -7.45 -20.43 -0.37
N GLY A 84 -7.36 -19.10 -0.56
CA GLY A 84 -6.86 -18.16 0.44
C GLY A 84 -5.34 -18.10 0.52
N MET A 85 -4.60 -18.78 -0.38
CA MET A 85 -3.13 -18.75 -0.38
C MET A 85 -2.55 -17.61 -1.22
N THR A 86 -3.35 -16.97 -2.09
CA THR A 86 -2.97 -15.81 -2.88
C THR A 86 -3.86 -14.64 -2.51
N VAL A 87 -3.27 -13.60 -1.93
CA VAL A 87 -3.96 -12.45 -1.34
C VAL A 87 -3.44 -11.18 -1.99
N LEU A 88 -4.32 -10.30 -2.45
CA LEU A 88 -3.92 -8.98 -2.94
C LEU A 88 -3.82 -8.01 -1.77
N VAL A 89 -2.69 -7.34 -1.64
CA VAL A 89 -2.59 -6.11 -0.83
C VAL A 89 -3.14 -4.98 -1.69
N ASN A 90 -4.43 -4.77 -1.55
CA ASN A 90 -5.19 -3.79 -2.32
C ASN A 90 -4.91 -2.35 -1.85
N SER A 91 -5.01 -1.40 -2.76
CA SER A 91 -5.04 0.04 -2.48
C SER A 91 -6.29 0.70 -3.05
N GLY A 92 -6.55 1.93 -2.64
CA GLY A 92 -7.63 2.75 -3.19
C GLY A 92 -7.54 2.92 -4.71
N THR A 93 -6.34 2.97 -5.28
CA THR A 93 -6.16 2.99 -6.74
C THR A 93 -6.76 1.75 -7.38
N THR A 94 -6.50 0.56 -6.83
CA THR A 94 -6.88 -0.71 -7.44
C THR A 94 -8.38 -0.95 -7.45
N LEU A 95 -9.07 -0.83 -6.33
CA LEU A 95 -10.49 -1.20 -6.23
C LEU A 95 -11.47 -0.02 -6.17
N THR A 96 -10.95 1.22 -6.06
CA THR A 96 -11.82 2.41 -6.11
C THR A 96 -11.60 3.23 -7.37
N LEU A 97 -10.37 3.68 -7.65
CA LEU A 97 -10.14 4.61 -8.76
C LEU A 97 -10.16 3.93 -10.13
N ASN A 98 -9.43 2.82 -10.31
CA ASN A 98 -9.37 2.15 -11.61
C ASN A 98 -10.77 1.77 -12.16
N PRO A 99 -11.69 1.17 -11.37
CA PRO A 99 -13.03 0.86 -11.85
C PRO A 99 -13.87 2.08 -12.22
N LEU A 100 -13.54 3.26 -11.71
CA LEU A 100 -14.26 4.50 -11.99
C LEU A 100 -13.65 5.29 -13.15
N LEU A 101 -12.35 5.11 -13.44
CA LEU A 101 -11.59 5.93 -14.39
C LEU A 101 -11.25 5.20 -15.69
N MET A 102 -10.98 3.88 -15.63
CA MET A 102 -10.53 3.12 -16.79
C MET A 102 -11.69 2.58 -17.60
N LYS A 103 -11.70 2.86 -18.90
CA LYS A 103 -12.73 2.34 -19.83
C LYS A 103 -12.60 0.84 -20.09
N SER A 104 -11.37 0.33 -20.07
CA SER A 104 -11.04 -1.08 -20.24
C SER A 104 -10.23 -1.58 -19.08
N LEU A 105 -10.86 -2.38 -18.21
CA LEU A 105 -10.23 -2.96 -17.03
C LEU A 105 -10.39 -4.49 -17.08
N SER A 106 -9.28 -5.22 -16.91
CA SER A 106 -9.26 -6.69 -17.01
C SER A 106 -9.81 -7.43 -15.79
N TYR A 107 -10.23 -6.71 -14.75
CA TYR A 107 -10.88 -7.21 -13.54
C TYR A 107 -12.04 -6.30 -13.13
N LYS A 108 -12.88 -6.79 -12.24
CA LYS A 108 -13.97 -6.03 -11.61
C LYS A 108 -13.84 -6.12 -10.10
N PRO A 109 -14.35 -5.14 -9.31
CA PRO A 109 -14.37 -5.24 -7.85
C PRO A 109 -15.04 -6.54 -7.35
N GLU A 110 -16.05 -7.03 -8.06
CA GLU A 110 -16.80 -8.26 -7.76
C GLU A 110 -15.98 -9.54 -7.95
N ASP A 111 -14.80 -9.48 -8.59
CA ASP A 111 -13.87 -10.60 -8.71
C ASP A 111 -13.11 -10.87 -7.40
N PHE A 112 -13.32 -10.02 -6.39
CA PHE A 112 -12.64 -10.10 -5.09
C PHE A 112 -13.62 -10.20 -3.93
N ALA A 113 -13.21 -10.97 -2.91
CA ALA A 113 -13.84 -10.99 -1.59
C ALA A 113 -12.97 -10.19 -0.62
N ALA A 114 -13.60 -9.31 0.15
CA ALA A 114 -12.95 -8.52 1.19
C ALA A 114 -12.47 -9.41 2.35
N VAL A 115 -11.28 -9.12 2.88
CA VAL A 115 -10.70 -9.80 4.03
C VAL A 115 -10.54 -8.85 5.21
N SER A 116 -9.86 -7.72 5.02
CA SER A 116 -9.64 -6.73 6.08
C SER A 116 -9.22 -5.39 5.51
N LEU A 117 -9.78 -4.29 5.99
CA LEU A 117 -9.20 -2.96 5.85
C LEU A 117 -8.03 -2.86 6.83
N LEU A 118 -6.83 -2.68 6.32
CA LEU A 118 -5.60 -2.66 7.11
C LEU A 118 -5.33 -1.29 7.70
N SER A 119 -5.32 -0.26 6.84
CA SER A 119 -4.99 1.11 7.23
C SER A 119 -5.52 2.12 6.23
N THR A 120 -5.55 3.39 6.67
CA THR A 120 -5.66 4.57 5.80
C THR A 120 -4.35 5.32 5.76
N LEU A 121 -4.08 5.99 4.63
CA LEU A 121 -2.86 6.74 4.38
C LEU A 121 -3.21 8.08 3.72
N PRO A 122 -3.08 9.20 4.45
CA PRO A 122 -3.10 10.54 3.87
C PRO A 122 -1.78 10.81 3.14
N PHE A 123 -1.82 11.69 2.15
CA PHE A 123 -0.63 12.14 1.46
C PHE A 123 -0.09 13.44 2.09
N ALA A 124 1.23 13.56 2.10
CA ALA A 124 1.95 14.76 2.47
C ALA A 124 2.28 15.58 1.22
N PHE A 125 2.12 16.90 1.30
CA PHE A 125 2.73 17.83 0.36
C PHE A 125 4.12 18.22 0.90
N LEU A 126 5.15 17.57 0.37
CA LEU A 126 6.55 17.83 0.72
C LEU A 126 7.16 18.77 -0.32
N LEU A 127 7.47 19.99 0.07
CA LEU A 127 8.02 21.04 -0.77
C LEU A 127 9.54 21.14 -0.63
N LYS A 128 10.23 21.53 -1.70
CA LYS A 128 11.64 21.95 -1.63
C LYS A 128 11.79 23.20 -0.76
N ASN A 129 12.90 23.33 -0.07
CA ASN A 129 13.13 24.40 0.93
C ASN A 129 13.15 25.82 0.34
N SER A 130 13.35 25.97 -0.97
CA SER A 130 13.29 27.26 -1.65
C SER A 130 11.87 27.80 -1.87
N LEU A 131 10.84 26.97 -1.63
CA LEU A 131 9.45 27.38 -1.67
C LEU A 131 8.95 27.83 -0.28
N PRO A 132 7.84 28.62 -0.22
CA PRO A 132 7.21 28.99 1.04
C PRO A 132 6.87 27.76 1.90
N GLY A 133 7.02 27.90 3.22
CA GLY A 133 6.97 26.78 4.16
C GLY A 133 5.62 26.53 4.81
N ASP A 134 4.57 27.20 4.36
CA ASP A 134 3.20 27.03 4.85
C ASP A 134 2.21 27.04 3.67
N ILE A 135 0.97 26.65 3.95
CA ILE A 135 -0.07 26.51 2.91
C ILE A 135 -0.36 27.88 2.26
N ASP A 136 -0.47 28.94 3.02
CA ASP A 136 -0.89 30.25 2.50
C ASP A 136 0.19 30.84 1.57
N GLY A 137 1.45 30.78 1.97
CA GLY A 137 2.59 31.19 1.16
C GLY A 137 2.75 30.32 -0.10
N PHE A 138 2.56 29.00 0.01
CA PHE A 138 2.57 28.09 -1.14
C PHE A 138 1.47 28.46 -2.14
N VAL A 139 0.25 28.70 -1.69
CA VAL A 139 -0.88 29.11 -2.53
C VAL A 139 -0.60 30.45 -3.24
N ALA A 140 -0.10 31.44 -2.52
CA ALA A 140 0.26 32.73 -3.10
C ALA A 140 1.34 32.57 -4.18
N HIS A 141 2.36 31.75 -3.91
CA HIS A 141 3.44 31.46 -4.86
C HIS A 141 2.91 30.75 -6.12
N ALA A 142 2.08 29.72 -5.96
CA ALA A 142 1.50 28.98 -7.07
C ALA A 142 0.54 29.81 -7.92
N LYS A 143 -0.26 30.67 -7.31
CA LYS A 143 -1.15 31.61 -8.03
C LYS A 143 -0.38 32.65 -8.84
N ALA A 144 0.78 33.11 -8.35
CA ALA A 144 1.65 34.03 -9.10
C ALA A 144 2.35 33.37 -10.29
N ARG A 145 2.45 32.04 -10.32
CA ARG A 145 3.15 31.25 -11.35
C ARG A 145 2.34 30.02 -11.76
N PRO A 146 1.16 30.18 -12.36
CA PRO A 146 0.25 29.08 -12.64
C PRO A 146 0.90 28.05 -13.61
N GLY A 147 0.88 26.77 -13.22
CA GLY A 147 1.43 25.67 -14.03
C GLY A 147 2.95 25.57 -14.05
N GLN A 148 3.69 26.35 -13.27
CA GLN A 148 5.15 26.29 -13.24
C GLN A 148 5.72 25.31 -12.19
N LEU A 149 4.92 24.93 -11.20
CA LEU A 149 5.35 23.98 -10.17
C LEU A 149 5.16 22.53 -10.66
N ASN A 150 6.23 21.76 -10.60
CA ASN A 150 6.22 20.33 -10.96
C ASN A 150 6.08 19.46 -9.72
N TYR A 151 5.17 18.46 -9.76
CA TYR A 151 5.04 17.48 -8.68
C TYR A 151 5.09 16.04 -9.20
N GLY A 152 5.65 15.15 -8.39
CA GLY A 152 5.75 13.73 -8.75
C GLY A 152 4.47 12.96 -8.47
N THR A 153 4.10 12.05 -9.40
CA THR A 153 2.94 11.15 -9.28
C THR A 153 3.28 9.72 -9.69
N ASN A 154 2.40 8.77 -9.34
CA ASN A 154 2.43 7.40 -9.85
C ASN A 154 1.55 7.23 -11.11
N GLY A 155 1.29 8.33 -11.81
CA GLY A 155 0.46 8.41 -13.01
C GLY A 155 -0.93 9.00 -12.77
N PRO A 156 -1.66 9.32 -13.84
CA PRO A 156 -2.91 10.10 -13.77
C PRO A 156 -4.03 9.44 -12.97
N SER A 157 -4.11 8.10 -12.94
CA SER A 157 -5.10 7.36 -12.14
C SER A 157 -4.66 7.04 -10.71
N SER A 158 -3.47 7.47 -10.31
CA SER A 158 -2.97 7.19 -8.97
C SER A 158 -3.64 8.07 -7.91
N PHE A 159 -3.81 7.52 -6.72
CA PHE A 159 -4.48 8.24 -5.65
C PHE A 159 -3.73 9.50 -5.21
N ASN A 160 -2.40 9.49 -5.26
CA ASN A 160 -1.60 10.69 -4.96
C ASN A 160 -1.79 11.80 -6.00
N ASN A 161 -1.98 11.46 -7.29
CA ASN A 161 -2.33 12.45 -8.30
C ASN A 161 -3.73 13.03 -8.07
N ILE A 162 -4.72 12.17 -7.82
CA ILE A 162 -6.09 12.62 -7.51
C ILE A 162 -6.12 13.53 -6.29
N ALA A 163 -5.35 13.21 -5.25
CA ALA A 163 -5.20 14.05 -4.06
C ALA A 163 -4.59 15.42 -4.40
N ALA A 164 -3.55 15.44 -5.24
CA ALA A 164 -2.92 16.69 -5.69
C ALA A 164 -3.90 17.57 -6.47
N VAL A 165 -4.64 16.98 -7.43
CA VAL A 165 -5.63 17.70 -8.24
C VAL A 165 -6.77 18.22 -7.38
N LEU A 166 -7.33 17.40 -6.45
CA LEU A 166 -8.40 17.82 -5.56
C LEU A 166 -7.99 19.03 -4.70
N VAL A 167 -6.80 18.98 -4.11
CA VAL A 167 -6.26 20.08 -3.31
C VAL A 167 -5.98 21.31 -4.18
N ALA A 168 -5.39 21.12 -5.36
CA ALA A 168 -5.09 22.24 -6.28
C ALA A 168 -6.36 22.95 -6.75
N ASP A 169 -7.40 22.22 -7.12
CA ASP A 169 -8.70 22.78 -7.52
C ASP A 169 -9.35 23.56 -6.39
N ALA A 170 -9.37 22.99 -5.17
CA ALA A 170 -9.95 23.63 -4.01
C ALA A 170 -9.22 24.93 -3.61
N LEU A 171 -7.89 24.98 -3.81
CA LEU A 171 -7.06 26.16 -3.55
C LEU A 171 -7.01 27.14 -4.73
N GLY A 172 -7.57 26.79 -5.89
CA GLY A 172 -7.53 27.59 -7.11
C GLY A 172 -6.11 27.79 -7.66
N ILE A 173 -5.27 26.76 -7.61
CA ILE A 173 -3.90 26.74 -8.11
C ILE A 173 -3.75 25.74 -9.25
N ARG A 174 -2.69 25.91 -10.07
CA ARG A 174 -2.32 24.98 -11.15
C ARG A 174 -0.90 24.52 -10.95
N MET A 175 -0.71 23.19 -11.04
CA MET A 175 0.58 22.51 -10.97
C MET A 175 0.70 21.52 -12.13
N GLN A 176 1.89 21.04 -12.43
CA GLN A 176 2.17 20.08 -13.48
C GLN A 176 2.61 18.75 -12.90
N ASP A 177 1.93 17.66 -13.25
CA ASP A 177 2.31 16.31 -12.82
C ASP A 177 3.47 15.77 -13.68
N VAL A 178 4.36 15.04 -13.02
CA VAL A 178 5.43 14.27 -13.66
C VAL A 178 5.33 12.83 -13.17
N THR A 179 5.06 11.92 -14.09
CA THR A 179 4.82 10.51 -13.77
C THR A 179 6.12 9.73 -13.54
N TYR A 180 6.16 8.96 -12.45
CA TYR A 180 7.23 8.05 -12.06
C TYR A 180 6.71 6.64 -11.79
N ARG A 181 7.62 5.64 -11.76
CA ARG A 181 7.28 4.25 -11.45
C ARG A 181 7.36 3.94 -9.94
N GLY A 182 6.78 4.83 -9.10
CA GLY A 182 6.72 4.65 -7.65
C GLY A 182 7.42 5.73 -6.85
N ASP A 183 7.14 5.75 -5.55
CA ASP A 183 7.55 6.81 -4.61
C ASP A 183 9.08 6.96 -4.49
N ALA A 184 9.83 5.85 -4.59
CA ALA A 184 11.29 5.89 -4.49
C ALA A 184 11.95 6.70 -5.63
N GLN A 185 11.43 6.57 -6.87
CA GLN A 185 11.91 7.36 -8.00
C GLN A 185 11.51 8.83 -7.87
N GLN A 186 10.30 9.11 -7.40
CA GLN A 186 9.85 10.47 -7.12
C GLN A 186 10.74 11.14 -6.07
N LEU A 187 11.05 10.45 -4.97
CA LEU A 187 11.93 10.97 -3.93
C LEU A 187 13.33 11.26 -4.46
N SER A 188 13.89 10.35 -5.26
CA SER A 188 15.19 10.57 -5.89
C SER A 188 15.21 11.81 -6.80
N ALA A 189 14.18 12.00 -7.62
CA ALA A 189 14.03 13.17 -8.50
C ALA A 189 13.83 14.47 -7.69
N PHE A 190 13.10 14.42 -6.59
CA PHE A 190 12.92 15.56 -5.68
C PHE A 190 14.25 15.98 -5.03
N LEU A 191 14.99 15.02 -4.48
CA LEU A 191 16.29 15.28 -3.85
C LEU A 191 17.33 15.78 -4.85
N ALA A 192 17.24 15.37 -6.11
CA ALA A 192 18.04 15.90 -7.23
C ALA A 192 17.60 17.29 -7.71
N GLY A 193 16.48 17.85 -7.18
CA GLY A 193 15.98 19.17 -7.54
C GLY A 193 15.15 19.22 -8.83
N THR A 194 14.84 18.08 -9.44
CA THR A 194 14.02 18.00 -10.66
C THR A 194 12.55 18.29 -10.38
N LEU A 195 12.05 17.96 -9.19
CA LEU A 195 10.70 18.24 -8.76
C LEU A 195 10.66 19.36 -7.74
N ASP A 196 9.61 20.17 -7.78
CA ASP A 196 9.37 21.25 -6.82
C ASP A 196 8.71 20.75 -5.54
N LEU A 197 7.87 19.72 -5.67
CA LEU A 197 7.20 19.10 -4.54
C LEU A 197 6.86 17.62 -4.84
N LEU A 198 6.58 16.90 -3.75
CA LEU A 198 6.02 15.55 -3.78
C LEU A 198 4.63 15.55 -3.15
N VAL A 199 3.75 14.73 -3.71
CA VAL A 199 2.49 14.33 -3.06
C VAL A 199 2.58 12.82 -2.82
N VAL A 200 3.07 12.43 -1.64
CA VAL A 200 3.45 11.03 -1.32
C VAL A 200 3.00 10.64 0.07
N GLY A 201 2.95 9.34 0.35
CA GLY A 201 2.72 8.82 1.70
C GLY A 201 3.83 9.18 2.68
N GLY A 202 3.53 9.06 3.98
CA GLY A 202 4.46 9.42 5.06
C GLY A 202 5.78 8.69 5.02
N ALA A 203 5.81 7.43 4.57
CA ALA A 203 7.05 6.66 4.40
C ALA A 203 8.10 7.38 3.56
N SER A 204 7.68 8.12 2.53
CA SER A 204 8.56 8.86 1.63
C SER A 204 8.69 10.36 1.98
N ALA A 205 7.88 10.90 2.89
CA ALA A 205 7.86 12.33 3.23
C ALA A 205 8.47 12.66 4.59
N ILE A 206 8.22 11.82 5.61
CA ILE A 206 8.53 12.16 7.02
C ILE A 206 10.03 12.26 7.25
N GLN A 207 10.82 11.31 6.76
CA GLN A 207 12.28 11.34 6.97
C GLN A 207 12.96 12.50 6.21
N PRO A 208 12.68 12.76 4.92
CA PRO A 208 13.19 13.96 4.24
C PRO A 208 12.83 15.26 4.96
N HIS A 209 11.60 15.35 5.51
CA HIS A 209 11.19 16.51 6.29
C HIS A 209 12.04 16.67 7.57
N ARG A 210 12.19 15.60 8.36
CA ARG A 210 13.00 15.60 9.60
C ARG A 210 14.47 15.90 9.35
N ASN A 211 14.99 15.45 8.20
CA ASN A 211 16.38 15.68 7.79
C ASN A 211 16.60 17.08 7.16
N GLY A 212 15.57 17.92 7.06
CA GLY A 212 15.67 19.24 6.42
C GLY A 212 15.89 19.21 4.92
N GLN A 213 15.62 18.08 4.25
CA GLN A 213 15.76 17.91 2.79
C GLN A 213 14.53 18.41 2.02
N GLY A 214 13.45 18.74 2.72
CA GLY A 214 12.23 19.34 2.25
C GLY A 214 11.32 19.66 3.42
N ARG A 215 10.19 20.29 3.16
CA ARG A 215 9.24 20.69 4.19
C ARG A 215 7.83 20.21 3.88
N ILE A 216 7.24 19.40 4.77
CA ILE A 216 5.82 19.06 4.69
C ILE A 216 5.04 20.29 5.11
N ILE A 217 4.13 20.80 4.26
CA ILE A 217 3.28 21.95 4.55
C ILE A 217 1.84 21.58 4.91
N GLY A 218 1.41 20.38 4.58
CA GLY A 218 0.06 19.91 4.89
C GLY A 218 -0.15 18.44 4.53
N TRP A 219 -1.19 17.87 5.15
CA TRP A 219 -1.67 16.50 4.90
C TRP A 219 -3.04 16.52 4.23
N THR A 220 -3.31 15.55 3.38
CA THR A 220 -4.62 15.40 2.72
C THR A 220 -5.63 14.56 3.53
N GLY A 221 -5.31 14.23 4.77
CA GLY A 221 -6.18 13.47 5.66
C GLY A 221 -7.26 14.30 6.34
N ASP A 222 -8.17 13.63 7.04
CA ASP A 222 -9.23 14.20 7.85
C ASP A 222 -8.75 14.70 9.23
N ARG A 223 -7.51 14.37 9.58
CA ARG A 223 -6.86 14.73 10.85
C ARG A 223 -5.36 14.87 10.69
N ARG A 224 -4.74 15.62 11.58
CA ARG A 224 -3.29 15.79 11.62
C ARG A 224 -2.58 14.47 11.95
N MET A 225 -1.37 14.34 11.43
CA MET A 225 -0.51 13.20 11.74
C MET A 225 0.04 13.32 13.16
N PRO A 226 -0.23 12.36 14.07
CA PRO A 226 0.24 12.43 15.47
C PRO A 226 1.75 12.52 15.63
N SER A 227 2.53 11.97 14.68
CA SER A 227 3.99 12.07 14.68
C SER A 227 4.54 13.44 14.24
N LEU A 228 3.68 14.32 13.71
CA LEU A 228 3.95 15.69 13.25
C LEU A 228 2.74 16.59 13.50
N PRO A 229 2.35 16.83 14.78
CA PRO A 229 1.09 17.47 15.14
C PRO A 229 1.00 18.95 14.76
N ASP A 230 2.14 19.60 14.54
CA ASP A 230 2.20 21.00 14.14
C ASP A 230 1.86 21.22 12.65
N ILE A 231 1.90 20.17 11.84
CA ILE A 231 1.59 20.25 10.42
C ILE A 231 0.08 20.08 10.21
N PRO A 232 -0.60 21.09 9.64
CA PRO A 232 -2.05 21.07 9.46
C PRO A 232 -2.49 20.08 8.38
N THR A 233 -3.80 19.83 8.29
CA THR A 233 -4.40 19.24 7.09
C THR A 233 -4.86 20.34 6.13
N PHE A 234 -4.99 20.01 4.83
CA PHE A 234 -5.63 20.93 3.88
C PHE A 234 -7.11 21.12 4.20
N GLU A 235 -7.77 20.10 4.78
CA GLU A 235 -9.17 20.16 5.21
C GLU A 235 -9.42 21.27 6.25
N GLU A 236 -8.45 21.55 7.13
CA GLU A 236 -8.54 22.66 8.10
C GLU A 236 -8.56 24.04 7.43
N LYS A 237 -8.02 24.17 6.22
CA LYS A 237 -7.96 25.39 5.44
C LYS A 237 -9.12 25.48 4.45
N VAL A 238 -9.42 24.39 3.75
CA VAL A 238 -10.45 24.33 2.72
C VAL A 238 -11.23 23.02 2.87
N PRO A 239 -12.47 23.05 3.38
CA PRO A 239 -13.31 21.87 3.50
C PRO A 239 -13.53 21.15 2.17
N GLY A 240 -13.56 19.83 2.20
CA GLY A 240 -13.73 18.97 1.02
C GLY A 240 -12.41 18.52 0.37
N THR A 241 -11.26 18.80 0.99
CA THR A 241 -9.94 18.41 0.47
C THR A 241 -9.41 17.08 1.03
N VAL A 242 -10.22 16.35 1.81
CA VAL A 242 -9.81 15.02 2.29
C VAL A 242 -9.61 14.07 1.12
N ALA A 243 -8.38 13.61 0.94
CA ALA A 243 -8.00 12.61 -0.06
C ALA A 243 -6.95 11.67 0.54
N GLN A 244 -7.40 10.57 1.08
CA GLN A 244 -6.53 9.54 1.63
C GLN A 244 -6.79 8.22 0.93
N THR A 245 -5.73 7.50 0.62
CA THR A 245 -5.85 6.12 0.15
C THR A 245 -6.01 5.16 1.33
N TYR A 246 -6.29 3.93 1.02
CA TYR A 246 -6.38 2.87 2.01
C TYR A 246 -5.62 1.64 1.52
N PHE A 247 -5.26 0.78 2.45
CA PHE A 247 -4.76 -0.56 2.16
C PHE A 247 -5.67 -1.59 2.79
N GLY A 248 -5.87 -2.68 2.07
CA GLY A 248 -6.69 -3.78 2.54
C GLY A 248 -6.23 -5.10 1.94
N LEU A 249 -6.72 -6.20 2.49
CA LEU A 249 -6.52 -7.53 1.94
C LEU A 249 -7.79 -7.99 1.24
N VAL A 250 -7.64 -8.47 0.02
CA VAL A 250 -8.70 -9.14 -0.72
C VAL A 250 -8.18 -10.44 -1.34
N VAL A 251 -9.08 -11.37 -1.58
CA VAL A 251 -8.82 -12.68 -2.18
C VAL A 251 -9.76 -12.89 -3.37
N PRO A 252 -9.58 -13.91 -4.23
CA PRO A 252 -10.54 -14.23 -5.29
C PRO A 252 -11.96 -14.39 -4.73
N ALA A 253 -12.97 -13.87 -5.43
CA ALA A 253 -14.36 -13.80 -4.95
C ALA A 253 -14.94 -15.15 -4.48
N ARG A 254 -14.51 -16.27 -5.10
CA ARG A 254 -15.00 -17.62 -4.77
C ARG A 254 -14.25 -18.28 -3.60
N THR A 255 -13.39 -17.55 -2.90
CA THR A 255 -12.69 -18.07 -1.72
C THR A 255 -13.69 -18.39 -0.61
N PRO A 256 -13.66 -19.60 -0.03
CA PRO A 256 -14.55 -19.97 1.06
C PRO A 256 -14.39 -19.08 2.29
N ARG A 257 -15.45 -18.98 3.10
CA ARG A 257 -15.49 -18.13 4.31
C ARG A 257 -14.38 -18.47 5.32
N GLY A 258 -14.07 -19.75 5.52
CA GLY A 258 -13.06 -20.16 6.49
C GLY A 258 -11.66 -19.57 6.27
N PRO A 259 -11.07 -19.69 5.07
CA PRO A 259 -9.84 -19.00 4.71
C PRO A 259 -9.91 -17.46 4.89
N ILE A 260 -11.02 -16.82 4.49
CA ILE A 260 -11.21 -15.37 4.64
C ILE A 260 -11.15 -14.97 6.12
N GLU A 261 -11.90 -15.64 6.98
CA GLU A 261 -11.94 -15.38 8.44
C GLU A 261 -10.57 -15.63 9.09
N ARG A 262 -9.85 -16.68 8.67
CA ARG A 262 -8.52 -16.97 9.17
C ARG A 262 -7.51 -15.87 8.82
N LEU A 263 -7.52 -15.41 7.59
CA LEU A 263 -6.68 -14.30 7.13
C LEU A 263 -7.04 -12.99 7.85
N SER A 264 -8.33 -12.68 7.98
CA SER A 264 -8.83 -11.48 8.66
C SER A 264 -8.42 -11.46 10.13
N LYS A 265 -8.60 -12.57 10.86
CA LYS A 265 -8.18 -12.68 12.26
C LYS A 265 -6.66 -12.51 12.42
N ALA A 266 -5.87 -13.09 11.53
CA ALA A 266 -4.42 -12.94 11.56
C ALA A 266 -3.98 -11.49 11.29
N ALA A 267 -4.60 -10.81 10.32
CA ALA A 267 -4.34 -9.40 10.02
C ALA A 267 -4.76 -8.49 11.19
N ALA A 268 -5.94 -8.71 11.75
CA ALA A 268 -6.43 -7.93 12.90
C ALA A 268 -5.52 -8.11 14.12
N ALA A 269 -5.11 -9.35 14.45
CA ALA A 269 -4.19 -9.62 15.55
C ALA A 269 -2.84 -8.92 15.34
N ALA A 270 -2.29 -8.95 14.13
CA ALA A 270 -1.06 -8.24 13.79
C ALA A 270 -1.19 -6.73 14.03
N LEU A 271 -2.27 -6.12 13.53
CA LEU A 271 -2.54 -4.68 13.63
C LEU A 271 -2.93 -4.21 15.04
N GLN A 272 -3.29 -5.11 15.96
CA GLN A 272 -3.53 -4.76 17.37
C GLN A 272 -2.23 -4.65 18.18
N THR A 273 -1.08 -5.14 17.67
CA THR A 273 0.18 -5.03 18.39
C THR A 273 0.63 -3.56 18.45
N PRO A 274 0.98 -3.04 19.66
CA PRO A 274 1.41 -1.64 19.80
C PRO A 274 2.57 -1.30 18.84
N GLU A 275 3.52 -2.20 18.75
CA GLU A 275 4.73 -2.07 17.93
C GLU A 275 4.42 -1.89 16.43
N LEU A 276 3.47 -2.65 15.85
CA LEU A 276 3.07 -2.48 14.46
C LEU A 276 2.29 -1.19 14.26
N ARG A 277 1.41 -0.84 15.21
CA ARG A 277 0.65 0.42 15.15
C ARG A 277 1.56 1.64 15.19
N GLU A 278 2.52 1.65 16.10
CA GLU A 278 3.52 2.72 16.20
C GLU A 278 4.38 2.80 14.93
N ARG A 279 4.80 1.65 14.40
CA ARG A 279 5.56 1.61 13.14
C ARG A 279 4.76 2.16 11.97
N LEU A 280 3.51 1.76 11.81
CA LEU A 280 2.63 2.27 10.77
C LEU A 280 2.39 3.77 10.91
N LEU A 281 2.19 4.24 12.13
CA LEU A 281 2.03 5.66 12.41
C LEU A 281 3.31 6.46 12.07
N ALA A 282 4.49 5.89 12.35
CA ALA A 282 5.77 6.48 11.95
C ALA A 282 5.94 6.55 10.43
N GLU A 283 5.30 5.64 9.69
CA GLU A 283 5.23 5.62 8.21
C GLU A 283 4.04 6.45 7.66
N GLY A 284 3.35 7.20 8.52
CA GLY A 284 2.22 8.05 8.12
C GLY A 284 0.92 7.31 7.83
N GLN A 285 0.72 6.13 8.41
CA GLN A 285 -0.47 5.30 8.23
C GLN A 285 -1.25 5.14 9.53
N PHE A 286 -2.58 5.18 9.45
CA PHE A 286 -3.47 4.90 10.58
C PHE A 286 -3.95 3.45 10.51
N ALA A 287 -3.46 2.61 11.43
CA ALA A 287 -3.87 1.20 11.52
C ALA A 287 -5.34 1.07 11.89
N ILE A 288 -6.06 0.14 11.24
CA ILE A 288 -7.49 -0.16 11.45
C ILE A 288 -7.68 -1.62 11.86
N GLY A 289 -7.54 -2.58 10.94
CA GLY A 289 -7.73 -4.00 11.20
C GLY A 289 -9.21 -4.41 11.29
N SER A 290 -10.03 -4.04 10.30
CA SER A 290 -11.46 -4.35 10.28
C SER A 290 -11.75 -5.82 9.94
N GLY A 291 -13.00 -6.24 10.18
CA GLY A 291 -13.55 -7.48 9.66
C GLY A 291 -13.84 -7.42 8.15
N PRO A 292 -14.18 -8.59 7.55
CA PRO A 292 -14.48 -8.68 6.12
C PRO A 292 -15.72 -7.88 5.70
N GLU A 293 -16.79 -7.92 6.49
CA GLU A 293 -18.05 -7.24 6.22
C GLU A 293 -17.89 -5.72 6.29
N ASP A 294 -17.15 -5.21 7.29
CA ASP A 294 -16.84 -3.78 7.43
C ASP A 294 -16.00 -3.29 6.25
N PHE A 295 -15.02 -4.08 5.81
CA PHE A 295 -14.21 -3.70 4.67
C PHE A 295 -15.01 -3.72 3.36
N ALA A 296 -15.89 -4.69 3.16
CA ALA A 296 -16.79 -4.71 2.01
C ALA A 296 -17.68 -3.45 1.97
N SER A 297 -18.26 -3.06 3.11
CA SER A 297 -19.04 -1.83 3.24
C SER A 297 -18.21 -0.58 2.98
N PHE A 298 -16.99 -0.53 3.50
CA PHE A 298 -16.05 0.56 3.24
C PHE A 298 -15.75 0.73 1.74
N LEU A 299 -15.49 -0.38 1.00
CA LEU A 299 -15.24 -0.32 -0.44
C LEU A 299 -16.40 0.29 -1.22
N GLN A 300 -17.64 -0.07 -0.85
CA GLN A 300 -18.85 0.49 -1.46
C GLN A 300 -18.98 2.01 -1.17
N THR A 301 -18.74 2.39 0.08
CA THR A 301 -18.79 3.80 0.52
C THR A 301 -17.73 4.65 -0.21
N GLU A 302 -16.50 4.15 -0.33
CA GLU A 302 -15.44 4.85 -1.06
C GLU A 302 -15.77 4.97 -2.55
N ALA A 303 -16.27 3.94 -3.20
CA ALA A 303 -16.69 4.02 -4.60
C ALA A 303 -17.81 5.05 -4.82
N ALA A 304 -18.81 5.08 -3.92
CA ALA A 304 -19.91 6.05 -3.97
C ALA A 304 -19.40 7.49 -3.76
N ARG A 305 -18.47 7.68 -2.81
CA ARG A 305 -17.87 8.98 -2.49
C ARG A 305 -17.05 9.54 -3.66
N TRP A 306 -16.19 8.72 -4.27
CA TRP A 306 -15.27 9.18 -5.32
C TRP A 306 -15.93 9.36 -6.69
N ARG A 307 -17.01 8.66 -6.99
CA ARG A 307 -17.71 8.76 -8.28
C ARG A 307 -18.06 10.20 -8.67
N PRO A 308 -18.76 11.00 -7.86
CA PRO A 308 -19.10 12.38 -8.22
C PRO A 308 -17.85 13.30 -8.25
N VAL A 309 -16.84 13.04 -7.43
CA VAL A 309 -15.59 13.82 -7.40
C VAL A 309 -14.83 13.65 -8.72
N LEU A 310 -14.61 12.39 -9.15
CA LEU A 310 -13.89 12.07 -10.37
C LEU A 310 -14.64 12.53 -11.64
N ALA A 311 -15.98 12.46 -11.62
CA ALA A 311 -16.80 12.96 -12.73
C ALA A 311 -16.60 14.49 -12.94
N LYS A 312 -16.44 15.26 -11.86
CA LYS A 312 -16.16 16.71 -11.96
C LYS A 312 -14.76 17.01 -12.45
N MET A 313 -13.77 16.16 -12.13
CA MET A 313 -12.39 16.34 -12.56
C MET A 313 -12.19 16.05 -14.06
N ASN A 314 -13.19 15.49 -14.74
CA ASN A 314 -13.16 15.13 -16.16
C ASN A 314 -11.94 14.26 -16.54
N LEU A 315 -11.49 13.44 -15.59
CA LEU A 315 -10.37 12.50 -15.76
C LEU A 315 -10.94 11.21 -16.36
N GLN A 316 -10.59 10.94 -17.61
CA GLN A 316 -10.82 9.62 -18.25
C GLN A 316 -9.48 9.07 -18.68
N ILE A 317 -9.27 7.77 -18.45
CA ILE A 317 -8.04 7.05 -18.77
C ILE A 317 -8.40 5.94 -19.76
N GLU A 318 -7.67 5.89 -20.85
CA GLU A 318 -7.83 4.87 -21.89
C GLU A 318 -7.39 3.48 -21.44
#